data_f68b8901a38ac0141a86ce8b66b028fa
#
_entry.id   f68b8901a38ac0141a86ce8b66b028fa
#
_cell.length_a   1.000
_cell.length_b   1.000
_cell.length_c   1.000
_cell.angle_alpha   90.00
_cell.angle_beta   90.00
_cell.angle_gamma   90.00
#
_symmetry.space_group_name_H-M   'P 1'
#
loop_
_entity.id
_entity.type
_entity.pdbx_description
1 polymer ?
#
loop_
_entity_poly.entity_id
_entity_poly.type
_entity_poly.pdbx_seq_one_letter_code
_entity_poly.pdbx_strand_id
1 'polypeptide(L)'
;MEEYTEGYLRALGQFRGSRYDNSFIVRIHYARIRKAGPDCQFRCRCLRDGKRSQQLQAEAWEGKCLVGTLQVELLFYGTKVNHTREVGLQMRGAGPPEGYGPWRSFSPEQVAAFARRTGDANPIHQGKRPVVPGLLLWQSLLARLGEPERLHMVFKAPVHGGEMIYIREEQVNERNEREFASV
;
A
#
# COMPACT_ATOMS: atom_id res chain seq x y z
N MET A 1 5.64 15.68 -6.74
CA MET A 1 5.53 14.25 -6.32
C MET A 1 4.35 14.04 -5.37
N GLU A 2 4.24 14.76 -4.28
CA GLU A 2 3.17 14.60 -3.28
C GLU A 2 1.77 14.73 -3.91
N GLU A 3 1.54 15.74 -4.71
CA GLU A 3 0.28 15.98 -5.41
C GLU A 3 -0.11 14.83 -6.36
N TYR A 4 0.87 14.23 -7.02
CA TYR A 4 0.66 13.10 -7.91
C TYR A 4 0.26 11.82 -7.16
N THR A 5 0.92 11.51 -6.04
CA THR A 5 0.53 10.37 -5.20
C THR A 5 -0.84 10.58 -4.56
N GLU A 6 -1.16 11.81 -4.14
CA GLU A 6 -2.48 12.16 -3.60
C GLU A 6 -3.62 11.94 -4.62
N GLY A 7 -3.35 12.15 -5.91
CA GLY A 7 -4.31 11.86 -6.97
C GLY A 7 -4.73 10.39 -7.00
N TYR A 8 -3.78 9.48 -6.89
CA TYR A 8 -4.07 8.04 -6.79
C TYR A 8 -4.84 7.69 -5.51
N LEU A 9 -4.44 8.26 -4.36
CA LEU A 9 -5.12 8.01 -3.10
C LEU A 9 -6.59 8.47 -3.15
N ARG A 10 -6.84 9.66 -3.71
CA ARG A 10 -8.21 10.17 -3.91
C ARG A 10 -9.03 9.29 -4.86
N ALA A 11 -8.43 8.82 -5.95
CA ALA A 11 -9.12 7.95 -6.91
C ALA A 11 -9.49 6.60 -6.30
N LEU A 12 -8.59 6.00 -5.49
CA LEU A 12 -8.88 4.76 -4.75
C LEU A 12 -9.88 4.99 -3.61
N GLY A 13 -9.87 6.17 -2.99
CA GLY A 13 -10.75 6.52 -1.87
C GLY A 13 -12.24 6.54 -2.20
N GLN A 14 -12.66 6.42 -3.48
CA GLN A 14 -14.06 6.24 -3.85
C GLN A 14 -14.61 4.85 -3.49
N PHE A 15 -13.74 3.85 -3.32
CA PHE A 15 -14.11 2.51 -2.89
C PHE A 15 -14.20 2.44 -1.38
N ARG A 16 -15.39 2.70 -0.84
CA ARG A 16 -15.71 2.82 0.60
C ARG A 16 -16.92 2.00 0.97
N GLY A 17 -17.19 1.91 2.27
CA GLY A 17 -18.33 1.25 2.86
C GLY A 17 -17.98 -0.07 3.54
N SER A 18 -18.95 -0.68 4.20
CA SER A 18 -18.77 -1.84 5.08
C SER A 18 -18.09 -3.05 4.44
N ARG A 19 -18.14 -3.17 3.11
CA ARG A 19 -17.42 -4.21 2.37
C ARG A 19 -15.91 -4.09 2.56
N TYR A 20 -15.40 -2.87 2.71
CA TYR A 20 -13.97 -2.59 2.83
C TYR A 20 -13.49 -2.58 4.28
N ASP A 21 -14.41 -2.65 5.24
CA ASP A 21 -14.07 -2.79 6.65
C ASP A 21 -13.30 -4.10 6.86
N ASN A 22 -12.17 -4.01 7.56
CA ASN A 22 -11.24 -5.11 7.77
C ASN A 22 -10.63 -5.73 6.48
N SER A 23 -10.62 -4.98 5.37
CA SER A 23 -9.88 -5.38 4.19
C SER A 23 -8.39 -5.05 4.34
N PHE A 24 -7.55 -5.85 3.67
CA PHE A 24 -6.10 -5.65 3.65
C PHE A 24 -5.62 -5.54 2.21
N ILE A 25 -4.77 -4.57 1.95
CA ILE A 25 -3.98 -4.55 0.71
C ILE A 25 -2.90 -5.61 0.85
N VAL A 26 -2.87 -6.56 -0.08
CA VAL A 26 -1.87 -7.64 -0.10
C VAL A 26 -0.86 -7.48 -1.23
N ARG A 27 -1.18 -6.66 -2.23
CA ARG A 27 -0.28 -6.40 -3.34
C ARG A 27 -0.49 -5.01 -3.91
N ILE A 28 0.60 -4.36 -4.29
CA ILE A 28 0.61 -3.10 -5.02
C ILE A 28 1.53 -3.25 -6.23
N HIS A 29 1.04 -2.83 -7.40
CA HIS A 29 1.83 -2.62 -8.59
C HIS A 29 1.71 -1.16 -9.02
N TYR A 30 2.82 -0.46 -9.05
CA TYR A 30 2.91 0.90 -9.55
C TYR A 30 3.76 0.91 -10.81
N ALA A 31 3.29 1.63 -11.82
CA ALA A 31 4.06 1.90 -13.03
C ALA A 31 3.91 3.36 -13.43
N ARG A 32 5.04 4.03 -13.62
CA ARG A 32 5.13 5.35 -14.23
C ARG A 32 5.54 5.15 -15.70
N ILE A 33 4.68 5.56 -16.62
CA ILE A 33 4.90 5.42 -18.06
C ILE A 33 5.71 6.60 -18.57
N ARG A 34 5.44 7.80 -18.01
CA ARG A 34 6.15 9.02 -18.32
C ARG A 34 6.06 10.00 -17.13
N LYS A 35 6.85 11.06 -17.18
CA LYS A 35 6.78 12.13 -16.18
C LYS A 35 5.40 12.79 -16.24
N ALA A 36 4.76 12.95 -15.09
CA ALA A 36 3.48 13.61 -14.96
C ALA A 36 3.62 15.12 -15.04
N GLY A 37 2.72 15.76 -15.77
CA GLY A 37 2.51 17.20 -15.72
C GLY A 37 1.56 17.58 -14.55
N PRO A 38 1.34 18.91 -14.34
CA PRO A 38 0.49 19.41 -13.25
C PRO A 38 -1.00 19.10 -13.44
N ASP A 39 -1.44 18.88 -14.67
CA ASP A 39 -2.87 18.73 -15.03
C ASP A 39 -3.32 17.27 -15.12
N CYS A 40 -2.70 16.38 -14.36
CA CYS A 40 -3.08 14.98 -14.35
C CYS A 40 -4.47 14.75 -13.76
N GLN A 41 -5.31 14.03 -14.52
CA GLN A 41 -6.60 13.53 -14.08
C GLN A 41 -6.46 12.08 -13.61
N PHE A 42 -7.13 11.74 -12.51
CA PHE A 42 -7.07 10.41 -11.93
C PHE A 42 -8.43 9.73 -12.04
N ARG A 43 -8.41 8.46 -12.47
CA ARG A 43 -9.60 7.60 -12.58
C ARG A 43 -9.29 6.28 -11.91
N CYS A 44 -10.29 5.67 -11.29
CA CYS A 44 -10.14 4.33 -10.75
C CYS A 44 -11.23 3.41 -11.26
N ARG A 45 -10.87 2.18 -11.53
CA ARG A 45 -11.79 1.11 -11.94
C ARG A 45 -11.52 -0.18 -11.20
N CYS A 46 -12.55 -0.98 -11.05
CA CYS A 46 -12.42 -2.34 -10.57
C CYS A 46 -12.06 -3.24 -11.75
N LEU A 47 -10.92 -3.93 -11.67
CA LEU A 47 -10.49 -4.91 -12.67
C LEU A 47 -11.08 -6.29 -12.41
N ARG A 48 -11.19 -6.64 -11.13
CA ARG A 48 -11.73 -7.92 -10.67
C ARG A 48 -12.51 -7.71 -9.39
N ASP A 49 -13.71 -8.24 -9.34
CA ASP A 49 -14.58 -8.20 -8.17
C ASP A 49 -14.99 -9.60 -7.74
N GLY A 50 -14.38 -10.09 -6.67
CA GLY A 50 -14.65 -11.40 -6.09
C GLY A 50 -15.17 -11.30 -4.66
N LYS A 51 -15.71 -12.42 -4.16
CA LYS A 51 -16.21 -12.48 -2.78
C LYS A 51 -15.13 -12.29 -1.71
N ARG A 52 -13.89 -12.74 -1.99
CA ARG A 52 -12.77 -12.72 -1.03
C ARG A 52 -11.65 -11.78 -1.42
N SER A 53 -11.62 -11.31 -2.65
CA SER A 53 -10.59 -10.39 -3.13
C SER A 53 -11.15 -9.45 -4.19
N GLN A 54 -10.54 -8.27 -4.29
CA GLN A 54 -10.84 -7.31 -5.31
C GLN A 54 -9.52 -6.72 -5.85
N GLN A 55 -9.52 -6.42 -7.14
CA GLN A 55 -8.40 -5.76 -7.78
C GLN A 55 -8.88 -4.42 -8.35
N LEU A 56 -8.27 -3.35 -7.86
CA LEU A 56 -8.54 -1.98 -8.29
C LEU A 56 -7.35 -1.43 -9.05
N GLN A 57 -7.62 -0.60 -10.04
CA GLN A 57 -6.59 0.12 -10.78
C GLN A 57 -6.95 1.60 -10.85
N ALA A 58 -6.10 2.42 -10.27
CA ALA A 58 -6.11 3.86 -10.46
C ALA A 58 -5.15 4.24 -11.59
N GLU A 59 -5.57 5.13 -12.46
CA GLU A 59 -4.86 5.56 -13.67
C GLU A 59 -4.70 7.08 -13.63
N ALA A 60 -3.51 7.55 -13.94
CA ALA A 60 -3.22 8.97 -14.13
C ALA A 60 -3.17 9.29 -15.63
N TRP A 61 -3.90 10.30 -16.04
CA TRP A 61 -4.05 10.73 -17.43
C TRP A 61 -3.73 12.20 -17.60
N GLU A 62 -2.98 12.54 -18.62
CA GLU A 62 -2.76 13.89 -19.07
C GLU A 62 -3.34 14.06 -20.48
N GLY A 63 -4.50 14.73 -20.56
CA GLY A 63 -5.31 14.73 -21.76
C GLY A 63 -5.75 13.29 -22.13
N LYS A 64 -5.30 12.81 -23.29
CA LYS A 64 -5.60 11.45 -23.81
C LYS A 64 -4.48 10.44 -23.53
N CYS A 65 -3.42 10.86 -22.85
CA CYS A 65 -2.24 10.03 -22.67
C CYS A 65 -2.18 9.46 -21.25
N LEU A 66 -2.03 8.15 -21.13
CA LEU A 66 -1.78 7.48 -19.86
C LEU A 66 -0.37 7.82 -19.36
N VAL A 67 -0.29 8.32 -18.14
CA VAL A 67 0.96 8.75 -17.48
C VAL A 67 1.48 7.69 -16.54
N GLY A 68 0.58 7.01 -15.85
CA GLY A 68 0.95 5.94 -14.93
C GLY A 68 -0.25 5.21 -14.36
N THR A 69 0.03 4.12 -13.65
CA THR A 69 -0.99 3.26 -13.02
C THR A 69 -0.60 2.87 -11.62
N LEU A 70 -1.58 2.74 -10.75
CA LEU A 70 -1.47 2.14 -9.43
C LEU A 70 -2.53 1.06 -9.30
N GLN A 71 -2.11 -0.19 -9.24
CA GLN A 71 -2.98 -1.33 -9.06
C GLN A 71 -2.85 -1.87 -7.64
N VAL A 72 -3.97 -2.12 -6.98
CA VAL A 72 -4.00 -2.69 -5.63
C VAL A 72 -4.87 -3.95 -5.62
N GLU A 73 -4.41 -4.95 -4.90
CA GLU A 73 -5.17 -6.15 -4.61
C GLU A 73 -5.58 -6.15 -3.14
N LEU A 74 -6.88 -6.23 -2.91
CA LEU A 74 -7.50 -6.28 -1.60
C LEU A 74 -7.94 -7.70 -1.27
N LEU A 75 -7.70 -8.12 -0.02
CA LEU A 75 -8.35 -9.30 0.57
C LEU A 75 -9.40 -8.86 1.58
N PHE A 76 -10.58 -9.47 1.51
CA PHE A 76 -11.67 -9.29 2.45
C PHE A 76 -11.66 -10.42 3.47
N TYR A 77 -11.40 -10.07 4.72
CA TYR A 77 -11.61 -11.00 5.82
C TYR A 77 -13.04 -10.81 6.30
N GLY A 78 -13.86 -11.85 6.23
CA GLY A 78 -15.23 -11.81 6.74
C GLY A 78 -15.25 -11.40 8.23
N THR A 79 -16.38 -10.85 8.68
CA THR A 79 -16.61 -10.27 10.01
C THR A 79 -16.27 -11.16 11.23
N LYS A 80 -15.84 -12.40 11.02
CA LYS A 80 -15.42 -13.36 12.05
C LYS A 80 -13.91 -13.56 12.15
N VAL A 81 -13.10 -12.59 11.75
CA VAL A 81 -11.69 -12.61 12.16
C VAL A 81 -11.65 -12.26 13.64
N ASN A 82 -11.70 -13.29 14.49
CA ASN A 82 -11.23 -13.14 15.86
C ASN A 82 -9.79 -12.62 15.74
N HIS A 83 -9.57 -11.35 16.07
CA HIS A 83 -8.26 -10.69 16.13
C HIS A 83 -7.26 -11.40 17.08
N THR A 84 -7.65 -12.50 17.66
CA THR A 84 -6.86 -13.35 18.58
C THR A 84 -6.14 -14.51 17.89
N ARG A 85 -6.33 -14.75 16.59
CA ARG A 85 -5.44 -15.68 15.89
C ARG A 85 -4.28 -14.87 15.32
N GLU A 86 -3.31 -14.73 16.13
CA GLU A 86 -1.88 -14.53 15.99
C GLU A 86 -1.28 -15.16 14.72
N VAL A 87 -1.74 -14.68 13.55
CA VAL A 87 -1.03 -14.90 12.29
C VAL A 87 0.11 -13.88 12.30
N GLY A 88 1.23 -14.25 12.87
CA GLY A 88 2.40 -13.38 12.96
C GLY A 88 3.24 -13.54 14.24
N LEU A 89 2.84 -14.40 15.17
CA LEU A 89 3.54 -14.57 16.45
C LEU A 89 4.81 -15.43 16.39
N GLN A 90 5.14 -16.02 15.26
CA GLN A 90 6.34 -16.87 15.16
C GLN A 90 7.65 -16.11 14.90
N MET A 91 7.59 -14.78 14.69
CA MET A 91 8.81 -13.97 14.46
C MET A 91 9.22 -13.10 15.65
N ARG A 92 8.57 -13.23 16.81
CA ARG A 92 9.00 -12.57 18.05
C ARG A 92 10.23 -13.26 18.61
N GLY A 93 11.43 -12.78 18.23
CA GLY A 93 12.71 -13.23 18.79
C GLY A 93 13.78 -13.58 17.75
N ALA A 94 13.41 -13.81 16.50
CA ALA A 94 14.40 -13.87 15.43
C ALA A 94 14.64 -12.44 14.92
N GLY A 95 15.90 -12.04 14.81
CA GLY A 95 16.28 -10.81 14.11
C GLY A 95 15.75 -10.80 12.68
N PRO A 96 15.89 -9.67 11.95
CA PRO A 96 15.47 -9.61 10.57
C PRO A 96 16.14 -10.73 9.77
N PRO A 97 15.45 -11.30 8.77
CA PRO A 97 16.06 -12.30 7.89
C PRO A 97 17.32 -11.74 7.24
N GLU A 98 18.24 -12.64 6.88
CA GLU A 98 19.47 -12.26 6.18
C GLU A 98 19.16 -11.45 4.92
N GLY A 99 19.89 -10.36 4.72
CA GLY A 99 19.72 -9.44 3.60
C GLY A 99 18.63 -8.37 3.80
N TYR A 100 17.90 -8.37 4.92
CA TYR A 100 16.94 -7.32 5.25
C TYR A 100 17.56 -6.24 6.13
N GLY A 101 17.42 -4.97 5.75
CA GLY A 101 17.82 -3.80 6.53
C GLY A 101 16.63 -3.08 7.18
N PRO A 102 16.83 -2.42 8.33
CA PRO A 102 15.79 -1.61 8.95
C PRO A 102 15.49 -0.40 8.04
N TRP A 103 14.20 -0.15 7.81
CA TRP A 103 13.77 0.97 6.99
C TRP A 103 13.16 2.09 7.84
N ARG A 104 12.01 1.84 8.43
CA ARG A 104 11.31 2.81 9.29
C ARG A 104 10.21 2.16 10.11
N SER A 105 9.72 2.89 11.10
CA SER A 105 8.44 2.61 11.77
C SER A 105 7.45 3.74 11.53
N PHE A 106 6.17 3.48 11.74
CA PHE A 106 5.11 4.47 11.73
C PHE A 106 4.44 4.50 13.09
N SER A 107 4.36 5.67 13.71
CA SER A 107 3.63 5.78 14.98
C SER A 107 2.11 5.63 14.75
N PRO A 108 1.35 5.24 15.79
CA PRO A 108 -0.12 5.21 15.70
C PRO A 108 -0.72 6.55 15.25
N GLU A 109 -0.11 7.67 15.65
CA GLU A 109 -0.56 9.02 15.27
C GLU A 109 -0.34 9.30 13.78
N GLN A 110 0.77 8.81 13.21
CA GLN A 110 1.04 8.91 11.77
C GLN A 110 0.04 8.09 10.97
N VAL A 111 -0.29 6.88 11.43
CA VAL A 111 -1.32 6.03 10.80
C VAL A 111 -2.68 6.74 10.86
N ALA A 112 -3.07 7.25 12.01
CA ALA A 112 -4.34 7.97 12.18
C ALA A 112 -4.39 9.25 11.34
N ALA A 113 -3.28 9.99 11.22
CA ALA A 113 -3.21 11.19 10.39
C ALA A 113 -3.38 10.85 8.91
N PHE A 114 -2.76 9.77 8.43
CA PHE A 114 -2.92 9.29 7.06
C PHE A 114 -4.37 8.88 6.79
N ALA A 115 -4.97 8.08 7.67
CA ALA A 115 -6.36 7.63 7.53
C ALA A 115 -7.34 8.83 7.46
N ARG A 116 -7.18 9.84 8.32
CA ARG A 116 -7.99 11.06 8.27
C ARG A 116 -7.80 11.82 6.95
N ARG A 117 -6.56 12.00 6.50
CA ARG A 117 -6.25 12.73 5.26
C ARG A 117 -6.83 12.06 4.03
N THR A 118 -6.77 10.74 3.96
CA THR A 118 -7.28 9.95 2.83
C THR A 118 -8.76 9.61 2.94
N GLY A 119 -9.38 9.87 4.11
CA GLY A 119 -10.74 9.47 4.41
C GLY A 119 -10.91 7.94 4.52
N ASP A 120 -9.84 7.24 4.87
CA ASP A 120 -9.85 5.80 5.11
C ASP A 120 -10.50 5.52 6.47
N ALA A 121 -11.71 4.97 6.44
CA ALA A 121 -12.50 4.64 7.63
C ALA A 121 -12.29 3.19 8.10
N ASN A 122 -11.38 2.43 7.48
CA ASN A 122 -11.17 1.02 7.81
C ASN A 122 -10.76 0.86 9.29
N PRO A 123 -11.53 0.13 10.10
CA PRO A 123 -11.29 0.00 11.54
C PRO A 123 -9.91 -0.56 11.91
N ILE A 124 -9.27 -1.33 11.02
CA ILE A 124 -7.93 -1.89 11.28
C ILE A 124 -6.85 -0.82 11.42
N HIS A 125 -7.08 0.39 10.90
CA HIS A 125 -6.15 1.52 10.99
C HIS A 125 -6.38 2.40 12.23
N GLN A 126 -7.19 1.91 13.17
CA GLN A 126 -7.59 2.63 14.38
C GLN A 126 -7.12 1.91 15.65
N GLY A 127 -7.16 2.61 16.79
CA GLY A 127 -6.84 2.02 18.10
C GLY A 127 -5.36 2.10 18.48
N LYS A 128 -4.98 1.35 19.53
CA LYS A 128 -3.63 1.42 20.12
C LYS A 128 -2.55 0.73 19.29
N ARG A 129 -2.91 -0.26 18.49
CA ARG A 129 -2.01 -1.00 17.58
C ARG A 129 -2.61 -1.06 16.18
N PRO A 130 -2.73 0.10 15.52
CA PRO A 130 -3.33 0.14 14.20
C PRO A 130 -2.46 -0.60 13.20
N VAL A 131 -3.08 -1.26 12.22
CA VAL A 131 -2.37 -1.77 11.06
C VAL A 131 -1.94 -0.58 10.19
N VAL A 132 -0.69 -0.55 9.77
CA VAL A 132 -0.18 0.48 8.87
C VAL A 132 -0.82 0.30 7.48
N PRO A 133 -1.47 1.33 6.91
CA PRO A 133 -2.07 1.24 5.57
C PRO A 133 -1.02 0.91 4.50
N GLY A 134 -1.30 -0.06 3.63
CA GLY A 134 -0.40 -0.41 2.54
C GLY A 134 -0.10 0.78 1.60
N LEU A 135 -1.07 1.69 1.42
CA LEU A 135 -0.87 2.92 0.65
C LEU A 135 0.06 3.93 1.33
N LEU A 136 0.10 3.97 2.68
CA LEU A 136 1.08 4.78 3.42
C LEU A 136 2.50 4.23 3.22
N LEU A 137 2.64 2.90 3.26
CA LEU A 137 3.90 2.22 2.96
C LEU A 137 4.37 2.53 1.52
N TRP A 138 3.47 2.39 0.55
CA TRP A 138 3.74 2.70 -0.85
C TRP A 138 4.18 4.16 -1.05
N GLN A 139 3.44 5.13 -0.53
CA GLN A 139 3.78 6.55 -0.64
C GLN A 139 5.15 6.85 -0.03
N SER A 140 5.44 6.26 1.14
CA SER A 140 6.71 6.45 1.84
C SER A 140 7.88 5.82 1.10
N LEU A 141 7.66 4.68 0.44
CA LEU A 141 8.70 4.02 -0.34
C LEU A 141 8.98 4.76 -1.64
N LEU A 142 7.96 5.28 -2.33
CA LEU A 142 8.15 6.16 -3.49
C LEU A 142 9.00 7.39 -3.15
N ALA A 143 8.72 8.04 -2.01
CA ALA A 143 9.49 9.20 -1.56
C ALA A 143 10.97 8.85 -1.29
N ARG A 144 11.26 7.64 -0.76
CA ARG A 144 12.62 7.16 -0.55
C ARG A 144 13.35 6.86 -1.86
N LEU A 145 12.67 6.25 -2.83
CA LEU A 145 13.28 5.75 -4.06
C LEU A 145 13.45 6.81 -5.16
N GLY A 146 12.91 8.03 -4.96
CA GLY A 146 13.02 9.10 -5.94
C GLY A 146 12.27 8.81 -7.25
N GLU A 147 11.02 8.37 -7.16
CA GLU A 147 10.13 8.11 -8.31
C GLU A 147 10.61 6.97 -9.24
N PRO A 148 10.63 5.73 -8.80
CA PRO A 148 10.94 4.60 -9.66
C PRO A 148 9.94 4.50 -10.82
N GLU A 149 10.36 3.95 -11.95
CA GLU A 149 9.46 3.70 -13.08
C GLU A 149 8.44 2.60 -12.75
N ARG A 150 8.88 1.60 -11.96
CA ARG A 150 8.02 0.50 -11.51
C ARG A 150 8.31 0.17 -10.06
N LEU A 151 7.27 -0.20 -9.34
CA LEU A 151 7.35 -0.68 -7.98
C LEU A 151 6.33 -1.79 -7.77
N HIS A 152 6.81 -2.95 -7.32
CA HIS A 152 5.98 -4.06 -6.92
C HIS A 152 6.15 -4.30 -5.43
N MET A 153 5.04 -4.35 -4.68
CA MET A 153 5.03 -4.62 -3.25
C MET A 153 4.11 -5.79 -2.95
N VAL A 154 4.58 -6.72 -2.13
CA VAL A 154 3.79 -7.85 -1.62
C VAL A 154 3.81 -7.79 -0.10
N PHE A 155 2.63 -7.75 0.51
CA PHE A 155 2.48 -7.74 1.96
C PHE A 155 2.16 -9.16 2.44
N LYS A 156 3.10 -9.80 3.09
CA LYS A 156 2.95 -11.17 3.61
C LYS A 156 2.26 -11.20 4.97
N ALA A 157 2.41 -10.13 5.74
CA ALA A 157 1.82 -9.97 7.06
C ALA A 157 1.45 -8.50 7.30
N PRO A 158 0.46 -8.20 8.15
CA PRO A 158 0.16 -6.84 8.56
C PRO A 158 1.32 -6.27 9.40
N VAL A 159 1.70 -5.04 9.12
CA VAL A 159 2.62 -4.24 9.93
C VAL A 159 1.80 -3.39 10.89
N HIS A 160 2.16 -3.36 12.16
CA HIS A 160 1.46 -2.55 13.15
C HIS A 160 2.21 -1.25 13.48
N GLY A 161 1.47 -0.24 13.89
CA GLY A 161 2.04 1.02 14.35
C GLY A 161 3.04 0.79 15.49
N GLY A 162 4.21 1.43 15.39
CA GLY A 162 5.34 1.25 16.30
C GLY A 162 6.31 0.11 15.95
N GLU A 163 5.95 -0.80 15.07
CA GLU A 163 6.84 -1.88 14.63
C GLU A 163 7.86 -1.37 13.61
N MET A 164 9.11 -1.86 13.74
CA MET A 164 10.15 -1.59 12.76
C MET A 164 9.91 -2.43 11.50
N ILE A 165 9.91 -1.78 10.36
CA ILE A 165 9.76 -2.42 9.06
C ILE A 165 11.16 -2.67 8.49
N TYR A 166 11.37 -3.89 8.05
CA TYR A 166 12.59 -4.29 7.37
C TYR A 166 12.29 -4.50 5.89
N ILE A 167 13.16 -4.04 5.04
CA ILE A 167 13.06 -4.22 3.59
C ILE A 167 14.33 -4.86 3.07
N ARG A 168 14.20 -5.70 2.07
CA ARG A 168 15.30 -6.14 1.23
C ARG A 168 15.17 -5.42 -0.11
N GLU A 169 16.21 -4.69 -0.47
CA GLU A 169 16.31 -4.11 -1.81
C GLU A 169 16.91 -5.20 -2.71
N GLU A 170 16.08 -5.84 -3.51
CA GLU A 170 16.60 -6.71 -4.57
C GLU A 170 17.10 -5.83 -5.70
N GLN A 171 18.30 -6.16 -6.22
CA GLN A 171 18.91 -5.42 -7.32
C GLN A 171 17.96 -5.46 -8.52
N VAL A 172 17.89 -4.30 -9.17
CA VAL A 172 17.14 -4.10 -10.40
C VAL A 172 17.58 -5.15 -11.42
N ASN A 173 16.66 -6.04 -11.83
CA ASN A 173 16.90 -6.88 -12.98
C ASN A 173 16.99 -6.02 -14.26
N GLU A 174 17.41 -6.59 -15.37
CA GLU A 174 17.60 -5.89 -16.66
C GLU A 174 16.37 -5.09 -17.16
N ARG A 175 15.19 -5.27 -16.51
CA ARG A 175 13.94 -4.57 -16.79
C ARG A 175 13.67 -3.37 -15.90
N ASN A 176 14.63 -2.96 -15.06
CA ASN A 176 14.46 -1.83 -14.13
C ASN A 176 13.31 -1.98 -13.13
N GLU A 177 12.93 -3.20 -12.79
CA GLU A 177 11.89 -3.53 -11.82
C GLU A 177 12.52 -3.69 -10.42
N ARG A 178 11.99 -2.96 -9.43
CA ARG A 178 12.38 -3.11 -8.02
C ARG A 178 11.31 -3.90 -7.29
N GLU A 179 11.68 -5.03 -6.75
CA GLU A 179 10.82 -5.85 -5.92
C GLU A 179 11.17 -5.65 -4.45
N PHE A 180 10.15 -5.39 -3.62
CA PHE A 180 10.30 -5.22 -2.18
C PHE A 180 9.44 -6.25 -1.47
N ALA A 181 10.06 -7.03 -0.61
CA ALA A 181 9.36 -7.87 0.34
C ALA A 181 9.45 -7.22 1.72
N SER A 182 8.30 -7.02 2.38
CA SER A 182 8.25 -6.67 3.81
C SER A 182 8.13 -7.93 4.65
N VAL A 183 8.82 -7.97 5.76
CA VAL A 183 8.70 -8.99 6.80
C VAL A 183 8.26 -8.31 8.07
#